data_bc54f92a1d5cb76938d76cc09ddfe293
#
_entry.id   bc54f92a1d5cb76938d76cc09ddfe293
#
_cell.length_a   1.000
_cell.length_b   1.000
_cell.length_c   1.000
_cell.angle_alpha   90.00
_cell.angle_beta   90.00
_cell.angle_gamma   90.00
#
_symmetry.space_group_name_H-M   'P 1'
#
loop_
_entity.id
_entity.type
_entity.pdbx_description
1 polymer ?
#
loop_
_entity_poly.entity_id
_entity_poly.type
_entity_poly.pdbx_seq_one_letter_code
_entity_poly.pdbx_strand_id
1 'polypeptide(L)'
;TDPLEQQGELWAIAAMDLKTQAYSTVNAEQSMQSASVIKAFIMAAVYDKLIYPDEGTTVSSDYESTLKPLLTSMITVSDNDSANELVRKLGGGDFQAGAAIVNAFCQERSYTSTHLGREFLASDPTDDNYTSASDCCRRYCHCL
;
A
#
# COMPACT_ATOMS: atom_id res chain seq x y z
N THR A 1 -27.47 -5.90 15.27
CA THR A 1 -26.68 -6.73 14.32
C THR A 1 -26.85 -6.13 12.94
N ASP A 2 -25.75 -5.84 12.27
CA ASP A 2 -25.75 -5.28 10.91
C ASP A 2 -26.42 -6.29 9.95
N PRO A 3 -27.35 -5.87 9.07
CA PRO A 3 -27.96 -6.77 8.08
C PRO A 3 -26.96 -7.48 7.18
N LEU A 4 -25.79 -6.90 6.93
CA LEU A 4 -24.73 -7.49 6.12
C LEU A 4 -23.98 -8.61 6.88
N GLU A 5 -23.74 -8.45 8.18
CA GLU A 5 -23.16 -9.50 9.02
C GLU A 5 -24.05 -10.74 9.11
N GLN A 6 -25.37 -10.56 9.03
CA GLN A 6 -26.34 -11.67 9.03
C GLN A 6 -26.25 -12.55 7.78
N GLN A 7 -25.64 -12.06 6.70
CA GLN A 7 -25.40 -12.81 5.46
C GLN A 7 -24.05 -13.54 5.45
N GLY A 8 -23.27 -13.46 6.53
CA GLY A 8 -21.94 -14.06 6.62
C GLY A 8 -20.87 -13.29 5.87
N GLU A 9 -21.14 -12.05 5.45
CA GLU A 9 -20.17 -11.18 4.80
C GLU A 9 -19.40 -10.35 5.84
N LEU A 10 -18.10 -10.15 5.59
CA LEU A 10 -17.25 -9.29 6.41
C LEU A 10 -17.11 -7.92 5.73
N TRP A 11 -17.56 -6.88 6.42
CA TRP A 11 -17.50 -5.50 5.95
C TRP A 11 -16.62 -4.65 6.86
N ALA A 12 -15.78 -3.80 6.24
CA ALA A 12 -14.99 -2.80 6.93
C ALA A 12 -15.12 -1.47 6.19
N ILE A 13 -15.45 -0.41 6.92
CA ILE A 13 -15.67 0.93 6.36
C ILE A 13 -14.92 1.95 7.21
N ALA A 14 -14.24 2.87 6.56
CA ALA A 14 -13.71 4.09 7.16
C ALA A 14 -14.03 5.27 6.26
N ALA A 15 -14.61 6.32 6.82
CA ALA A 15 -14.96 7.53 6.10
C ALA A 15 -14.54 8.77 6.89
N MET A 16 -13.98 9.76 6.21
CA MET A 16 -13.56 11.03 6.79
C MET A 16 -14.09 12.20 5.97
N ASP A 17 -14.71 13.15 6.63
CA ASP A 17 -15.01 14.46 6.04
C ASP A 17 -13.74 15.32 6.09
N LEU A 18 -13.20 15.67 4.93
CA LEU A 18 -11.91 16.39 4.83
C LEU A 18 -11.97 17.84 5.33
N LYS A 19 -13.16 18.44 5.41
CA LYS A 19 -13.33 19.82 5.92
C LYS A 19 -13.44 19.84 7.43
N THR A 20 -14.25 18.95 7.99
CA THR A 20 -14.57 18.93 9.42
C THR A 20 -13.67 17.98 10.19
N GLN A 21 -12.93 17.10 9.52
CA GLN A 21 -12.16 15.99 10.10
C GLN A 21 -13.05 14.99 10.87
N ALA A 22 -14.37 15.02 10.63
CA ALA A 22 -15.27 14.04 11.21
C ALA A 22 -14.99 12.65 10.62
N TYR A 23 -14.85 11.66 11.50
CA TYR A 23 -14.45 10.30 11.17
C TYR A 23 -15.50 9.30 11.63
N SER A 24 -15.92 8.39 10.75
CA SER A 24 -16.89 7.34 11.03
C SER A 24 -16.38 6.00 10.53
N THR A 25 -16.59 4.95 11.30
CA THR A 25 -16.04 3.62 11.01
C THR A 25 -16.98 2.49 11.32
N VAL A 26 -16.86 1.39 10.57
CA VAL A 26 -17.41 0.07 10.88
C VAL A 26 -16.30 -0.94 10.66
N ASN A 27 -15.91 -1.70 11.67
CA ASN A 27 -14.86 -2.72 11.62
C ASN A 27 -13.54 -2.24 10.96
N ALA A 28 -13.21 -0.94 11.06
CA ALA A 28 -12.21 -0.31 10.23
C ALA A 28 -10.78 -0.81 10.46
N GLU A 29 -10.46 -1.33 11.63
CA GLU A 29 -9.14 -1.91 11.97
C GLU A 29 -9.03 -3.40 11.58
N GLN A 30 -10.11 -4.00 11.06
CA GLN A 30 -10.09 -5.40 10.62
C GLN A 30 -9.10 -5.57 9.48
N SER A 31 -8.10 -6.43 9.69
CA SER A 31 -7.17 -6.83 8.63
C SER A 31 -7.89 -7.68 7.59
N MET A 32 -7.80 -7.29 6.34
CA MET A 32 -8.43 -7.95 5.20
C MET A 32 -7.42 -8.12 4.08
N GLN A 33 -7.60 -9.14 3.24
CA GLN A 33 -6.78 -9.31 2.05
C GLN A 33 -6.88 -8.04 1.17
N SER A 34 -5.72 -7.44 0.89
CA SER A 34 -5.66 -6.12 0.27
C SER A 34 -5.87 -6.12 -1.25
N ALA A 35 -5.66 -7.27 -1.90
CA ALA A 35 -5.54 -7.32 -3.37
C ALA A 35 -4.66 -6.17 -3.90
N SER A 36 -5.08 -5.46 -4.93
CA SER A 36 -4.30 -4.35 -5.52
C SER A 36 -4.32 -3.04 -4.73
N VAL A 37 -5.13 -2.92 -3.68
CA VAL A 37 -5.16 -1.71 -2.85
C VAL A 37 -3.79 -1.40 -2.22
N ILE A 38 -3.03 -2.44 -1.86
CA ILE A 38 -1.69 -2.29 -1.28
C ILE A 38 -0.69 -1.58 -2.20
N LYS A 39 -0.94 -1.52 -3.51
CA LYS A 39 -0.09 -0.80 -4.48
C LYS A 39 0.04 0.70 -4.17
N ALA A 40 -0.97 1.29 -3.52
CA ALA A 40 -0.89 2.67 -3.05
C ALA A 40 0.17 2.85 -1.93
N PHE A 41 0.35 1.85 -1.09
CA PHE A 41 1.39 1.85 -0.05
C PHE A 41 2.78 1.60 -0.64
N ILE A 42 2.88 0.67 -1.62
CA ILE A 42 4.12 0.45 -2.38
C ILE A 42 4.55 1.76 -3.07
N MET A 43 3.63 2.45 -3.75
CA MET A 43 3.91 3.75 -4.38
C MET A 43 4.47 4.75 -3.37
N ALA A 44 3.86 4.85 -2.19
CA ALA A 44 4.33 5.76 -1.15
C ALA A 44 5.74 5.44 -0.66
N ALA A 45 6.03 4.16 -0.43
CA ALA A 45 7.36 3.71 -0.02
C ALA A 45 8.41 3.98 -1.12
N VAL A 46 8.06 3.78 -2.40
CA VAL A 46 8.94 4.11 -3.54
C VAL A 46 9.23 5.61 -3.59
N TYR A 47 8.23 6.47 -3.41
CA TYR A 47 8.46 7.92 -3.34
C TYR A 47 9.39 8.30 -2.19
N ASP A 48 9.16 7.75 -1.00
CA ASP A 48 9.94 8.06 0.21
C ASP A 48 11.39 7.54 0.14
N LYS A 49 11.60 6.33 -0.37
CA LYS A 49 12.92 5.66 -0.27
C LYS A 49 13.75 5.71 -1.56
N LEU A 50 13.12 5.79 -2.75
CA LEU A 50 13.84 5.76 -4.03
C LEU A 50 13.78 7.10 -4.78
N ILE A 51 12.67 7.84 -4.72
CA ILE A 51 12.54 9.08 -5.48
C ILE A 51 13.08 10.27 -4.71
N TYR A 52 12.75 10.34 -3.42
CA TYR A 52 13.18 11.43 -2.52
C TYR A 52 13.95 10.89 -1.29
N PRO A 53 15.08 10.19 -1.48
CA PRO A 53 15.81 9.56 -0.38
C PRO A 53 16.37 10.56 0.66
N ASP A 54 16.56 11.82 0.26
CA ASP A 54 17.15 12.89 1.08
C ASP A 54 16.09 13.91 1.53
N GLU A 55 14.97 13.45 2.09
CA GLU A 55 13.88 14.30 2.61
C GLU A 55 13.33 15.32 1.58
N GLY A 56 13.31 14.94 0.31
CA GLY A 56 12.61 15.68 -0.73
C GLY A 56 13.42 16.79 -1.43
N THR A 57 14.75 16.83 -1.26
CA THR A 57 15.57 17.86 -1.87
C THR A 57 16.03 17.53 -3.29
N THR A 58 16.17 16.26 -3.65
CA THR A 58 16.64 15.87 -4.99
C THR A 58 15.87 14.64 -5.50
N VAL A 59 15.32 14.75 -6.70
CA VAL A 59 14.68 13.62 -7.39
C VAL A 59 15.74 12.66 -7.91
N SER A 60 15.54 11.36 -7.70
CA SER A 60 16.44 10.32 -8.20
C SER A 60 16.68 10.43 -9.71
N SER A 61 17.91 10.20 -10.16
CA SER A 61 18.31 10.31 -11.57
C SER A 61 17.63 9.29 -12.49
N ASP A 62 17.17 8.16 -11.95
CA ASP A 62 16.47 7.12 -12.71
C ASP A 62 14.93 7.26 -12.65
N TYR A 63 14.42 8.34 -12.05
CA TYR A 63 12.98 8.57 -11.91
C TYR A 63 12.25 8.54 -13.26
N GLU A 64 12.64 9.43 -14.20
CA GLU A 64 11.95 9.57 -15.49
C GLU A 64 12.10 8.33 -16.38
N SER A 65 13.28 7.69 -16.36
CA SER A 65 13.60 6.57 -17.25
C SER A 65 13.12 5.22 -16.76
N THR A 66 13.00 5.02 -15.45
CA THR A 66 12.75 3.70 -14.85
C THR A 66 11.59 3.70 -13.87
N LEU A 67 11.60 4.54 -12.83
CA LEU A 67 10.61 4.47 -11.77
C LEU A 67 9.24 4.96 -12.21
N LYS A 68 9.17 6.08 -12.93
CA LYS A 68 7.90 6.68 -13.38
C LYS A 68 7.10 5.78 -14.33
N PRO A 69 7.68 5.12 -15.35
CA PRO A 69 6.94 4.15 -16.17
C PRO A 69 6.36 3.00 -15.36
N LEU A 70 7.12 2.42 -14.42
CA LEU A 70 6.65 1.34 -13.55
C LEU A 70 5.52 1.81 -12.63
N LEU A 71 5.69 2.97 -11.98
CA LEU A 71 4.66 3.57 -11.12
C LEU A 71 3.37 3.85 -11.92
N THR A 72 3.51 4.40 -13.13
CA THR A 72 2.37 4.69 -14.00
C THR A 72 1.61 3.41 -14.34
N SER A 73 2.31 2.37 -14.81
CA SER A 73 1.69 1.07 -15.14
C SER A 73 1.04 0.44 -13.91
N MET A 74 1.73 0.40 -12.78
CA MET A 74 1.21 -0.15 -11.53
C MET A 74 -0.10 0.52 -11.09
N ILE A 75 -0.21 1.85 -11.17
CA ILE A 75 -1.36 2.59 -10.63
C ILE A 75 -2.48 2.75 -11.64
N THR A 76 -2.19 2.96 -12.93
CA THR A 76 -3.24 3.24 -13.93
C THR A 76 -3.93 1.99 -14.46
N VAL A 77 -3.20 0.90 -14.62
CA VAL A 77 -3.73 -0.39 -15.11
C VAL A 77 -3.57 -1.54 -14.12
N SER A 78 -3.13 -1.23 -12.92
CA SER A 78 -2.94 -2.21 -11.83
C SER A 78 -1.97 -3.34 -12.20
N ASP A 79 -0.94 -3.03 -12.99
CA ASP A 79 0.04 -4.01 -13.45
C ASP A 79 0.81 -4.65 -12.29
N ASN A 80 0.79 -5.99 -12.24
CA ASN A 80 1.40 -6.77 -11.16
C ASN A 80 2.92 -6.91 -11.32
N ASP A 81 3.40 -7.03 -12.55
CA ASP A 81 4.83 -7.15 -12.83
C ASP A 81 5.56 -5.85 -12.48
N SER A 82 4.98 -4.71 -12.81
CA SER A 82 5.50 -3.39 -12.41
C SER A 82 5.53 -3.22 -10.89
N ALA A 83 4.50 -3.71 -10.17
CA ALA A 83 4.47 -3.68 -8.72
C ALA A 83 5.59 -4.54 -8.11
N ASN A 84 5.73 -5.79 -8.58
CA ASN A 84 6.79 -6.70 -8.12
C ASN A 84 8.18 -6.11 -8.41
N GLU A 85 8.38 -5.51 -9.59
CA GLU A 85 9.66 -4.90 -9.96
C GLU A 85 10.00 -3.68 -9.08
N LEU A 86 9.03 -2.83 -8.76
CA LEU A 86 9.24 -1.71 -7.85
C LEU A 86 9.64 -2.17 -6.44
N VAL A 87 9.00 -3.25 -5.95
CA VAL A 87 9.37 -3.85 -4.65
C VAL A 87 10.79 -4.44 -4.72
N ARG A 88 11.17 -5.14 -5.79
CA ARG A 88 12.55 -5.62 -5.97
C ARG A 88 13.56 -4.48 -6.02
N LYS A 89 13.23 -3.36 -6.67
CA LYS A 89 14.11 -2.17 -6.68
C LYS A 89 14.32 -1.60 -5.28
N LEU A 90 13.29 -1.54 -4.44
CA LEU A 90 13.43 -1.18 -3.03
C LEU A 90 14.42 -2.11 -2.30
N GLY A 91 14.38 -3.40 -2.59
CA GLY A 91 15.21 -4.44 -1.96
C GLY A 91 16.56 -4.72 -2.64
N GLY A 92 17.00 -3.86 -3.58
CA GLY A 92 18.27 -4.08 -4.27
C GLY A 92 18.28 -5.30 -5.20
N GLY A 93 17.12 -5.71 -5.71
CA GLY A 93 16.90 -6.86 -6.59
C GLY A 93 16.17 -8.04 -5.91
N ASP A 94 15.98 -8.00 -4.60
CA ASP A 94 15.28 -9.02 -3.84
C ASP A 94 13.89 -8.55 -3.39
N PHE A 95 12.85 -9.36 -3.68
CA PHE A 95 11.48 -9.01 -3.34
C PHE A 95 11.25 -8.98 -1.83
N GLN A 96 11.75 -9.97 -1.09
CA GLN A 96 11.51 -10.07 0.36
C GLN A 96 12.20 -8.94 1.12
N ALA A 97 13.42 -8.55 0.70
CA ALA A 97 14.09 -7.37 1.23
C ALA A 97 13.27 -6.09 0.93
N GLY A 98 12.72 -5.97 -0.28
CA GLY A 98 11.87 -4.84 -0.65
C GLY A 98 10.55 -4.82 0.13
N ALA A 99 9.91 -5.97 0.31
CA ALA A 99 8.70 -6.10 1.11
C ALA A 99 8.94 -5.69 2.58
N ALA A 100 10.09 -6.07 3.15
CA ALA A 100 10.48 -5.63 4.49
C ALA A 100 10.60 -4.09 4.58
N ILE A 101 11.11 -3.42 3.54
CA ILE A 101 11.19 -1.95 3.48
C ILE A 101 9.78 -1.33 3.40
N VAL A 102 8.89 -1.87 2.56
CA VAL A 102 7.49 -1.42 2.49
C VAL A 102 6.80 -1.58 3.84
N ASN A 103 6.98 -2.73 4.50
CA ASN A 103 6.37 -3.01 5.80
C ASN A 103 6.92 -2.07 6.89
N ALA A 104 8.24 -1.80 6.91
CA ALA A 104 8.84 -0.84 7.83
C ALA A 104 8.27 0.57 7.59
N PHE A 105 8.17 1.02 6.34
CA PHE A 105 7.53 2.29 5.99
C PHE A 105 6.08 2.36 6.50
N CYS A 106 5.30 1.28 6.35
CA CYS A 106 3.93 1.24 6.86
C CYS A 106 3.88 1.38 8.39
N GLN A 107 4.76 0.69 9.12
CA GLN A 107 4.83 0.78 10.58
C GLN A 107 5.25 2.20 11.04
N GLU A 108 6.26 2.80 10.41
CA GLU A 108 6.71 4.18 10.70
C GLU A 108 5.58 5.21 10.53
N ARG A 109 4.66 4.96 9.60
CA ARG A 109 3.49 5.82 9.31
C ARG A 109 2.22 5.40 10.04
N SER A 110 2.31 4.45 10.98
CA SER A 110 1.18 3.92 11.77
C SER A 110 0.10 3.23 10.93
N TYR A 111 0.47 2.64 9.78
CA TYR A 111 -0.39 1.73 9.01
C TYR A 111 -0.19 0.31 9.54
N THR A 112 -0.73 0.04 10.73
CA THR A 112 -0.39 -1.16 11.53
C THR A 112 -1.03 -2.46 11.05
N SER A 113 -2.05 -2.36 10.20
CA SER A 113 -2.74 -3.51 9.60
C SER A 113 -2.31 -3.77 8.16
N THR A 114 -1.36 -2.99 7.63
CA THR A 114 -0.86 -3.13 6.26
C THR A 114 0.41 -3.97 6.24
N HIS A 115 0.37 -5.04 5.45
CA HIS A 115 1.46 -6.02 5.33
C HIS A 115 1.59 -6.51 3.88
N LEU A 116 2.80 -6.40 3.32
CA LEU A 116 3.17 -6.98 2.04
C LEU A 116 3.94 -8.28 2.30
N GLY A 117 3.30 -9.43 2.09
CA GLY A 117 3.85 -10.75 2.40
C GLY A 117 4.40 -11.50 1.19
N ARG A 118 3.81 -11.29 0.01
CA ARG A 118 4.14 -12.07 -1.19
C ARG A 118 4.12 -11.26 -2.49
N GLU A 119 4.79 -11.78 -3.49
CA GLU A 119 4.66 -11.29 -4.87
C GLU A 119 3.22 -11.39 -5.37
N PHE A 120 2.82 -10.44 -6.21
CA PHE A 120 1.53 -10.51 -6.90
C PHE A 120 1.53 -11.73 -7.84
N LEU A 121 0.43 -12.45 -7.84
CA LEU A 121 0.22 -13.70 -8.61
C LEU A 121 1.09 -14.89 -8.17
N ALA A 122 1.72 -14.86 -7.00
CA ALA A 122 2.42 -16.03 -6.47
C ALA A 122 1.45 -17.22 -6.30
N SER A 123 1.87 -18.41 -6.74
CA SER A 123 1.01 -19.61 -6.82
C SER A 123 0.87 -20.38 -5.50
N ASP A 124 1.83 -20.22 -4.57
CA ASP A 124 1.85 -20.92 -3.28
C ASP A 124 2.39 -20.00 -2.20
N PRO A 125 1.57 -19.05 -1.76
CA PRO A 125 2.00 -18.11 -0.75
C PRO A 125 1.95 -18.74 0.64
N THR A 126 3.05 -18.66 1.35
CA THR A 126 3.09 -18.92 2.80
C THR A 126 2.59 -17.74 3.60
N ASP A 127 2.44 -16.59 2.95
CA ASP A 127 1.94 -15.33 3.48
C ASP A 127 1.08 -14.63 2.42
N ASP A 128 0.37 -13.56 2.78
CA ASP A 128 -0.45 -12.80 1.84
C ASP A 128 -0.33 -11.28 2.09
N ASN A 129 -0.97 -10.51 1.25
CA ASN A 129 -0.97 -9.06 1.31
C ASN A 129 -2.25 -8.58 2.01
N TYR A 130 -2.10 -7.82 3.08
CA TYR A 130 -3.19 -7.35 3.94
C TYR A 130 -3.20 -5.84 4.08
N THR A 131 -4.38 -5.29 4.36
CA THR A 131 -4.57 -3.91 4.81
C THR A 131 -5.89 -3.80 5.58
N SER A 132 -6.20 -2.60 6.09
CA SER A 132 -7.49 -2.29 6.73
C SER A 132 -8.15 -1.07 6.12
N ALA A 133 -9.45 -0.90 6.33
CA ALA A 133 -10.17 0.30 5.91
C ALA A 133 -9.60 1.57 6.59
N SER A 134 -9.18 1.45 7.84
CA SER A 134 -8.54 2.53 8.60
C SER A 134 -7.22 2.96 7.97
N ASP A 135 -6.31 2.01 7.66
CA ASP A 135 -5.04 2.32 7.03
C ASP A 135 -5.23 2.95 5.64
N CYS A 136 -6.16 2.42 4.85
CA CYS A 136 -6.51 2.99 3.55
C CYS A 136 -7.03 4.42 3.68
N CYS A 137 -7.97 4.69 4.59
CA CYS A 137 -8.50 6.02 4.81
C CYS A 137 -7.39 7.00 5.20
N ARG A 138 -6.54 6.65 6.17
CA ARG A 138 -5.38 7.45 6.58
C ARG A 138 -4.41 7.70 5.42
N ARG A 139 -4.11 6.67 4.62
CA ARG A 139 -3.20 6.80 3.47
C ARG A 139 -3.71 7.79 2.44
N TYR A 140 -4.99 7.73 2.08
CA TYR A 140 -5.57 8.63 1.08
C TYR A 140 -5.79 10.05 1.62
N CYS A 141 -6.11 10.22 2.90
CA CYS A 141 -6.27 11.55 3.50
C CYS A 141 -4.94 12.32 3.62
N HIS A 142 -3.80 11.64 3.75
CA HIS A 142 -2.48 12.29 3.77
C HIS A 142 -2.00 12.75 2.38
N CYS A 143 -2.72 12.41 1.30
CA CYS A 143 -2.39 12.83 -0.07
C CYS A 143 -3.06 14.15 -0.49
N LEU A 144 -3.94 14.70 0.35
CA LEU A 144 -4.73 15.91 0.12
C LEU A 144 -4.27 17.05 1.02
#